data_2b02e77405d0cc0be44fc49abdc8a8d7
#
_entry.id   2b02e77405d0cc0be44fc49abdc8a8d7
#
_cell.length_a   1.000
_cell.length_b   1.000
_cell.length_c   1.000
_cell.angle_alpha   90.00
_cell.angle_beta   90.00
_cell.angle_gamma   90.00
#
_symmetry.space_group_name_H-M   'P 1'
#
loop_
_entity.id
_entity.type
_entity.pdbx_description
1 polymer ?
#
loop_
_entity_poly.entity_id
_entity_poly.type
_entity_poly.pdbx_seq_one_letter_code
_entity_poly.pdbx_strand_id
1 'polypeptide(L)'
;MALRPKFSIITITYNAASVIGPTLQSVLSQTYTNYEYLLIDGGSKDDTVEKAKASGIGFAHIVSEPDNGLYDAMNKGIRLAKGDYLCFLNAGDAFYAPDTLQTIVDTIAGESEL
;
A
#
# COMPACT_ATOMS: atom_id res chain seq x y z
N MET A 1 -18.79 -12.42 16.15
CA MET A 1 -18.49 -11.11 15.57
C MET A 1 -17.51 -11.29 14.42
N ALA A 2 -17.80 -10.70 13.29
CA ALA A 2 -16.93 -10.84 12.12
C ALA A 2 -15.65 -10.02 12.30
N LEU A 3 -14.51 -10.63 11.98
CA LEU A 3 -13.22 -9.95 11.98
C LEU A 3 -13.11 -9.10 10.71
N ARG A 4 -12.90 -7.81 10.90
CA ARG A 4 -12.68 -6.87 9.79
C ARG A 4 -11.51 -5.94 10.11
N PRO A 5 -10.30 -6.48 10.14
CA PRO A 5 -9.14 -5.62 10.40
C PRO A 5 -8.95 -4.61 9.27
N LYS A 6 -8.40 -3.46 9.61
CA LYS A 6 -8.02 -2.45 8.63
C LYS A 6 -6.54 -2.61 8.29
N PHE A 7 -6.25 -2.70 7.01
CA PHE A 7 -4.88 -2.70 6.52
C PHE A 7 -4.41 -1.29 6.23
N SER A 8 -3.16 -1.01 6.55
CA SER A 8 -2.44 0.14 5.99
C SER A 8 -1.51 -0.40 4.91
N ILE A 9 -1.88 -0.19 3.66
CA ILE A 9 -1.05 -0.59 2.51
C ILE A 9 -0.11 0.58 2.23
N ILE A 10 1.18 0.31 2.19
CA ILE A 10 2.21 1.33 2.02
C ILE A 10 3.05 0.97 0.80
N THR A 11 3.01 1.82 -0.22
CA THR A 11 3.86 1.69 -1.40
C THR A 11 4.98 2.71 -1.32
N ILE A 12 6.22 2.24 -1.38
CA ILE A 12 7.41 3.07 -1.38
C ILE A 12 7.90 3.19 -2.81
N THR A 13 8.14 4.41 -3.26
CA THR A 13 8.55 4.69 -4.64
C THR A 13 9.76 5.62 -4.70
N TYR A 14 10.56 5.41 -5.75
CA TYR A 14 11.54 6.39 -6.20
C TYR A 14 11.80 6.16 -7.68
N ASN A 15 11.47 7.14 -8.53
CA ASN A 15 11.61 7.06 -9.98
C ASN A 15 11.05 5.75 -10.54
N ALA A 16 9.80 5.45 -10.18
CA ALA A 16 9.14 4.18 -10.47
C ALA A 16 7.99 4.32 -11.48
N ALA A 17 7.96 5.40 -12.27
CA ALA A 17 6.88 5.66 -13.20
C ALA A 17 6.62 4.50 -14.17
N SER A 18 7.68 3.81 -14.60
CA SER A 18 7.56 2.71 -15.56
C SER A 18 6.95 1.45 -14.98
N VAL A 19 6.93 1.29 -13.64
CA VAL A 19 6.50 0.03 -12.99
C VAL A 19 5.36 0.22 -11.99
N ILE A 20 4.98 1.45 -11.66
CA ILE A 20 4.00 1.69 -10.60
C ILE A 20 2.56 1.31 -11.02
N GLY A 21 2.24 1.34 -12.30
CA GLY A 21 0.88 1.09 -12.78
C GLY A 21 0.30 -0.24 -12.30
N PRO A 22 0.95 -1.39 -12.57
CA PRO A 22 0.47 -2.68 -12.10
C PRO A 22 0.34 -2.77 -10.58
N THR A 23 1.23 -2.11 -9.82
CA THR A 23 1.15 -2.06 -8.36
C THR A 23 -0.14 -1.40 -7.92
N LEU A 24 -0.43 -0.22 -8.45
CA LEU A 24 -1.66 0.52 -8.13
C LEU A 24 -2.90 -0.29 -8.50
N GLN A 25 -2.89 -0.92 -9.67
CA GLN A 25 -4.01 -1.70 -10.16
C GLN A 25 -4.30 -2.92 -9.27
N SER A 26 -3.24 -3.55 -8.74
CA SER A 26 -3.40 -4.71 -7.86
C SER A 26 -4.07 -4.32 -6.53
N VAL A 27 -3.86 -3.10 -6.06
CA VAL A 27 -4.53 -2.59 -4.86
C VAL A 27 -6.00 -2.27 -5.16
N LEU A 28 -6.25 -1.56 -6.26
CA LEU A 28 -7.63 -1.22 -6.66
C LEU A 28 -8.51 -2.46 -6.88
N SER A 29 -7.91 -3.56 -7.32
CA SER A 29 -8.62 -4.78 -7.64
C SER A 29 -8.95 -5.65 -6.43
N GLN A 30 -8.49 -5.29 -5.23
CA GLN A 30 -8.73 -6.12 -4.05
C GLN A 30 -10.20 -6.14 -3.67
N THR A 31 -10.72 -7.33 -3.43
CA THR A 31 -12.12 -7.52 -3.02
C THR A 31 -12.35 -7.08 -1.58
N TYR A 32 -11.35 -7.24 -0.72
CA TYR A 32 -11.41 -6.74 0.65
C TYR A 32 -11.10 -5.24 0.63
N THR A 33 -12.03 -4.42 1.11
CA THR A 33 -11.95 -2.96 0.93
C THR A 33 -11.63 -2.19 2.21
N ASN A 34 -11.51 -2.86 3.35
CA ASN A 34 -11.18 -2.17 4.60
C ASN A 34 -9.68 -1.91 4.72
N TYR A 35 -9.20 -0.95 3.95
CA TYR A 35 -7.80 -0.54 3.97
C TYR A 35 -7.68 0.95 3.72
N GLU A 36 -6.56 1.50 4.15
CA GLU A 36 -6.08 2.81 3.70
C GLU A 36 -4.84 2.60 2.85
N TYR A 37 -4.58 3.49 1.91
CA TYR A 37 -3.42 3.38 1.03
C TYR A 37 -2.53 4.62 1.19
N LEU A 38 -1.24 4.38 1.44
CA LEU A 38 -0.25 5.43 1.61
C LEU A 38 0.82 5.30 0.53
N LEU A 39 1.18 6.42 -0.08
CA LEU A 39 2.30 6.49 -1.02
C LEU A 39 3.42 7.29 -0.36
N ILE A 40 4.57 6.67 -0.20
CA ILE A 40 5.77 7.31 0.35
C ILE A 40 6.80 7.38 -0.76
N ASP A 41 6.96 8.55 -1.32
CA ASP A 41 7.85 8.79 -2.46
C ASP A 41 9.11 9.53 -2.01
N GLY A 42 10.26 9.05 -2.45
CA GLY A 42 11.58 9.58 -2.06
C GLY A 42 12.03 10.79 -2.84
N GLY A 43 11.09 11.55 -3.40
CA GLY A 43 11.42 12.74 -4.19
C GLY A 43 11.69 12.38 -5.65
N SER A 44 10.84 11.57 -6.26
CA SER A 44 10.96 11.16 -7.66
C SER A 44 11.08 12.35 -8.59
N LYS A 45 11.95 12.22 -9.59
CA LYS A 45 12.17 13.24 -10.63
C LYS A 45 11.37 12.95 -11.89
N ASP A 46 10.83 11.74 -12.01
CA ASP A 46 9.94 11.35 -13.11
C ASP A 46 8.47 11.61 -12.72
N ASP A 47 7.53 11.12 -13.51
CA ASP A 47 6.10 11.32 -13.25
C ASP A 47 5.46 10.26 -12.37
N THR A 48 6.23 9.63 -11.46
CA THR A 48 5.73 8.63 -10.52
C THR A 48 4.53 9.14 -9.72
N VAL A 49 4.68 10.28 -9.06
CA VAL A 49 3.64 10.84 -8.18
C VAL A 49 2.42 11.27 -8.99
N GLU A 50 2.64 11.86 -10.16
CA GLU A 50 1.56 12.27 -11.06
C GLU A 50 0.72 11.09 -11.50
N LYS A 51 1.35 9.96 -11.82
CA LYS A 51 0.65 8.72 -12.18
C LYS A 51 -0.18 8.19 -11.03
N ALA A 52 0.35 8.22 -9.81
CA ALA A 52 -0.39 7.81 -8.62
C ALA A 52 -1.63 8.68 -8.42
N LYS A 53 -1.47 10.00 -8.52
CA LYS A 53 -2.59 10.93 -8.38
C LYS A 53 -3.65 10.75 -9.47
N ALA A 54 -3.23 10.41 -10.68
CA ALA A 54 -4.12 10.21 -11.82
C ALA A 54 -4.85 8.86 -11.79
N SER A 55 -4.46 7.94 -10.90
CA SER A 55 -5.03 6.59 -10.84
C SER A 55 -6.49 6.55 -10.37
N GLY A 56 -6.98 7.59 -9.74
CA GLY A 56 -8.31 7.60 -9.14
C GLY A 56 -8.36 7.00 -7.74
N ILE A 57 -7.23 6.55 -7.21
CA ILE A 57 -7.15 6.00 -5.86
C ILE A 57 -7.29 7.13 -4.84
N GLY A 58 -8.15 6.94 -3.83
CA GLY A 58 -8.24 7.85 -2.69
C GLY A 58 -7.16 7.55 -1.66
N PHE A 59 -5.95 8.03 -1.90
CA PHE A 59 -4.86 7.85 -0.94
C PHE A 59 -5.16 8.57 0.38
N ALA A 60 -4.87 7.91 1.49
CA ALA A 60 -4.93 8.55 2.80
C ALA A 60 -3.81 9.58 2.94
N HIS A 61 -2.62 9.25 2.44
CA HIS A 61 -1.47 10.14 2.41
C HIS A 61 -0.64 9.91 1.16
N ILE A 62 -0.16 11.00 0.57
CA ILE A 62 0.90 10.99 -0.44
C ILE A 62 2.00 11.89 0.11
N VAL A 63 3.15 11.30 0.45
CA VAL A 63 4.32 12.03 0.90
C VAL A 63 5.37 11.92 -0.19
N SER A 64 5.86 13.04 -0.70
CA SER A 64 6.92 13.06 -1.71
C SER A 64 7.99 14.04 -1.27
N GLU A 65 9.10 13.49 -0.80
CA GLU A 65 10.24 14.26 -0.33
C GLU A 65 11.46 13.36 -0.30
N PRO A 66 12.68 13.91 -0.41
CA PRO A 66 13.87 13.10 -0.27
C PRO A 66 13.89 12.34 1.05
N ASP A 67 14.36 11.10 1.02
CA ASP A 67 14.54 10.28 2.21
C ASP A 67 15.98 9.75 2.28
N ASN A 68 16.30 9.11 3.40
CA ASN A 68 17.63 8.55 3.65
C ASN A 68 17.65 7.04 3.37
N GLY A 69 16.92 6.60 2.37
CA GLY A 69 16.86 5.21 1.95
C GLY A 69 15.58 4.51 2.38
N LEU A 70 15.52 3.21 2.10
CA LEU A 70 14.31 2.41 2.26
C LEU A 70 13.77 2.44 3.68
N TYR A 71 14.64 2.28 4.68
CA TYR A 71 14.18 2.23 6.08
C TYR A 71 13.59 3.56 6.54
N ASP A 72 14.13 4.68 6.08
CA ASP A 72 13.58 5.99 6.37
C ASP A 72 12.18 6.14 5.76
N ALA A 73 12.02 5.71 4.52
CA ALA A 73 10.73 5.73 3.83
C ALA A 73 9.71 4.82 4.55
N MET A 74 10.12 3.62 4.95
CA MET A 74 9.26 2.71 5.71
C MET A 74 8.80 3.35 7.01
N ASN A 75 9.70 3.99 7.73
CA ASN A 75 9.39 4.66 9.00
C ASN A 75 8.39 5.80 8.81
N LYS A 76 8.50 6.56 7.73
CA LYS A 76 7.51 7.59 7.41
C LYS A 76 6.11 6.99 7.26
N GLY A 77 6.01 5.89 6.53
CA GLY A 77 4.74 5.18 6.35
C GLY A 77 4.18 4.65 7.67
N ILE A 78 5.03 4.04 8.49
CA ILE A 78 4.62 3.50 9.78
C ILE A 78 4.06 4.60 10.68
N ARG A 79 4.69 5.76 10.71
CA ARG A 79 4.24 6.87 11.55
C ARG A 79 2.87 7.40 11.14
N LEU A 80 2.52 7.30 9.86
CA LEU A 80 1.25 7.79 9.31
C LEU A 80 0.15 6.73 9.32
N ALA A 81 0.52 5.46 9.38
CA ALA A 81 -0.43 4.36 9.27
C ALA A 81 -1.36 4.29 10.48
N LYS A 82 -2.64 4.03 10.22
CA LYS A 82 -3.67 3.92 11.26
C LYS A 82 -4.39 2.57 11.23
N GLY A 83 -3.99 1.66 10.36
CA GLY A 83 -4.59 0.34 10.28
C GLY A 83 -4.12 -0.59 11.38
N ASP A 84 -4.81 -1.72 11.48
CA ASP A 84 -4.47 -2.77 12.43
C ASP A 84 -3.23 -3.56 12.00
N TYR A 85 -3.04 -3.67 10.68
CA TYR A 85 -1.91 -4.39 10.08
C TYR A 85 -1.25 -3.53 9.01
N LEU A 86 0.07 -3.61 8.95
CA LEU A 86 0.86 -2.94 7.91
C LEU A 86 1.11 -3.92 6.76
N CYS A 87 0.99 -3.43 5.53
CA CYS A 87 1.28 -4.21 4.34
C CYS A 87 2.14 -3.37 3.40
N PHE A 88 3.44 -3.69 3.33
CA PHE A 88 4.35 -2.99 2.42
C PHE A 88 4.28 -3.63 1.03
N LEU A 89 4.06 -2.79 0.02
CA LEU A 89 3.98 -3.21 -1.37
C LEU A 89 4.77 -2.21 -2.21
N ASN A 90 6.03 -2.51 -2.47
CA ASN A 90 6.91 -1.60 -3.19
C ASN A 90 6.49 -1.46 -4.66
N ALA A 91 6.81 -0.32 -5.26
CA ALA A 91 6.55 -0.11 -6.68
C ALA A 91 7.24 -1.20 -7.51
N GLY A 92 6.51 -1.79 -8.45
CA GLY A 92 6.96 -2.93 -9.22
C GLY A 92 6.45 -4.26 -8.68
N ASP A 93 6.03 -4.31 -7.43
CA ASP A 93 5.38 -5.49 -6.85
C ASP A 93 3.87 -5.36 -6.98
N ALA A 94 3.17 -6.47 -6.88
CA ALA A 94 1.72 -6.49 -6.97
C ALA A 94 1.17 -7.60 -6.07
N PHE A 95 -0.05 -7.40 -5.57
CA PHE A 95 -0.75 -8.49 -4.90
C PHE A 95 -0.94 -9.65 -5.87
N TYR A 96 -0.80 -10.86 -5.34
CA TYR A 96 -0.87 -12.08 -6.15
C TYR A 96 -2.22 -12.25 -6.84
N ALA A 97 -3.32 -11.90 -6.15
CA ALA A 97 -4.67 -12.09 -6.67
C ALA A 97 -5.62 -11.03 -6.10
N PRO A 98 -6.80 -10.84 -6.71
CA PRO A 98 -7.78 -9.88 -6.18
C PRO A 98 -8.31 -10.21 -4.79
N ASP A 99 -8.21 -11.46 -4.35
CA ASP A 99 -8.65 -11.88 -3.03
C ASP A 99 -7.50 -12.08 -2.03
N THR A 100 -6.31 -11.54 -2.31
CA THR A 100 -5.16 -11.73 -1.42
C THR A 100 -5.43 -11.19 -0.01
N LEU A 101 -5.95 -9.98 0.12
CA LEU A 101 -6.27 -9.41 1.44
C LEU A 101 -7.35 -10.22 2.14
N GLN A 102 -8.38 -10.63 1.42
CA GLN A 102 -9.45 -11.46 1.99
C GLN A 102 -8.90 -12.79 2.52
N THR A 103 -8.00 -13.41 1.78
CA THR A 103 -7.35 -14.64 2.20
C THR A 103 -6.56 -14.45 3.50
N ILE A 104 -5.85 -13.32 3.63
CA ILE A 104 -5.12 -12.99 4.86
C ILE A 104 -6.11 -12.86 6.02
N VAL A 105 -7.22 -12.16 5.82
CA VAL A 105 -8.25 -11.99 6.85
C VAL A 105 -8.81 -13.35 7.28
N ASP A 106 -9.12 -14.22 6.33
CA ASP A 106 -9.66 -15.55 6.61
C ASP A 106 -8.65 -16.39 7.40
N THR A 107 -7.37 -16.29 7.07
CA THR A 107 -6.30 -16.98 7.78
C THR A 107 -6.17 -16.50 9.23
N ILE A 108 -6.20 -15.17 9.43
CA ILE A 108 -6.13 -14.58 10.77
C ILE A 108 -7.35 -15.02 11.60
N ALA A 109 -8.53 -15.01 11.02
CA ALA A 109 -9.76 -15.44 11.69
C ALA A 109 -9.67 -16.92 12.10
N GLY A 110 -9.16 -17.78 11.21
CA GLY A 110 -8.95 -19.20 11.52
C GLY A 110 -7.95 -19.40 12.66
N GLU A 111 -6.86 -18.66 12.68
CA GLU A 111 -5.87 -18.73 13.75
C GLU A 111 -6.45 -18.28 15.09
N SER A 112 -7.29 -17.25 15.10
CA SER A 112 -7.87 -16.75 16.34
C SER A 112 -8.93 -17.70 16.93
N GLU A 113 -9.39 -18.66 16.16
CA GLU A 113 -10.31 -19.71 16.63
C GLU A 113 -9.58 -20.89 17.27
N LEU A 114 -8.31 -20.96 17.10
CA LEU A 114 -7.48 -22.01 17.66
C LEU A 114 -7.11 -21.71 19.11
#